data_f5f83d89a2c97017cf49a07a234589e2
#
_entry.id   f5f83d89a2c97017cf49a07a234589e2
#
_cell.length_a   1.000
_cell.length_b   1.000
_cell.length_c   1.000
_cell.angle_alpha   90.00
_cell.angle_beta   90.00
_cell.angle_gamma   90.00
#
_symmetry.space_group_name_H-M   'P 1'
#
loop_
_entity.id
_entity.type
_entity.pdbx_description
1 polymer ?
#
loop_
_entity_poly.entity_id
_entity_poly.type
_entity_poly.pdbx_seq_one_letter_code
_entity_poly.pdbx_strand_id
1 'polypeptide(L)'
;MEIAIATEPFESPDARRLVAALEAHLAGRYAPEHRFGPHLKAEHVAPGIGTFVIARADGKAIGCGALRRRDPTTIEIKRMYVEPAMRGHGAARQILDHLEGTALTMGAERLVLETGIYQDEAIRLYRAPGFNTIECFEEYTGIPTSVCFEKPL
;
A
#
# COMPACT_ATOMS: atom_id res chain seq x y z
N MET A 1 19.14 6.19 -10.55
CA MET A 1 17.86 5.93 -11.25
C MET A 1 16.82 6.86 -10.70
N GLU A 2 16.20 7.61 -11.58
CA GLU A 2 15.18 8.55 -11.19
C GLU A 2 13.81 7.87 -11.22
N ILE A 3 13.04 8.05 -10.14
CA ILE A 3 11.71 7.47 -10.00
C ILE A 3 10.69 8.60 -9.93
N ALA A 4 9.71 8.57 -10.84
CA ALA A 4 8.61 9.51 -10.85
C ALA A 4 7.34 8.82 -10.34
N ILE A 5 6.63 9.50 -9.43
CA ILE A 5 5.41 8.97 -8.83
C ILE A 5 4.25 9.91 -9.17
N ALA A 6 3.18 9.34 -9.69
CA ALA A 6 2.01 10.10 -10.08
C ALA A 6 0.72 9.32 -9.84
N THR A 7 -0.35 10.05 -9.60
CA THR A 7 -1.70 9.50 -9.53
C THR A 7 -2.09 8.93 -10.88
N GLU A 8 -2.75 7.78 -10.87
CA GLU A 8 -3.23 7.14 -12.06
C GLU A 8 -4.57 6.45 -11.78
N PRO A 9 -5.48 6.38 -12.77
CA PRO A 9 -6.73 5.62 -12.59
C PRO A 9 -6.45 4.17 -12.22
N PHE A 10 -7.16 3.68 -11.23
CA PHE A 10 -7.00 2.31 -10.73
C PHE A 10 -7.23 1.25 -11.82
N GLU A 11 -7.95 1.59 -12.85
CA GLU A 11 -8.30 0.68 -13.94
C GLU A 11 -7.39 0.80 -15.16
N SER A 12 -6.33 1.62 -15.09
CA SER A 12 -5.37 1.72 -16.19
C SER A 12 -4.67 0.38 -16.43
N PRO A 13 -4.16 0.14 -17.65
CA PRO A 13 -3.44 -1.10 -17.94
C PRO A 13 -2.27 -1.36 -17.00
N ASP A 14 -1.46 -0.33 -16.70
CA ASP A 14 -0.34 -0.47 -15.76
C ASP A 14 -0.80 -0.75 -14.35
N ALA A 15 -1.86 -0.08 -13.89
CA ALA A 15 -2.42 -0.33 -12.56
C ALA A 15 -2.91 -1.77 -12.45
N ARG A 16 -3.66 -2.26 -13.43
CA ARG A 16 -4.15 -3.65 -13.45
C ARG A 16 -3.00 -4.65 -13.43
N ARG A 17 -1.97 -4.40 -14.20
CA ARG A 17 -0.80 -5.29 -14.28
C ARG A 17 -0.08 -5.37 -12.93
N LEU A 18 0.16 -4.24 -12.29
CA LEU A 18 0.86 -4.20 -11.00
C LEU A 18 0.02 -4.83 -9.87
N VAL A 19 -1.28 -4.56 -9.83
CA VAL A 19 -2.17 -5.17 -8.84
C VAL A 19 -2.24 -6.68 -9.03
N ALA A 20 -2.33 -7.15 -10.27
CA ALA A 20 -2.31 -8.58 -10.57
C ALA A 20 -1.00 -9.24 -10.16
N ALA A 21 0.13 -8.55 -10.37
CA ALA A 21 1.44 -9.04 -9.93
C ALA A 21 1.53 -9.15 -8.40
N LEU A 22 0.99 -8.17 -7.68
CA LEU A 22 0.91 -8.23 -6.22
C LEU A 22 0.06 -9.40 -5.75
N GLU A 23 -1.09 -9.60 -6.34
CA GLU A 23 -1.98 -10.71 -5.98
C GLU A 23 -1.32 -12.07 -6.24
N ALA A 24 -0.61 -12.22 -7.36
CA ALA A 24 0.15 -13.44 -7.66
C ALA A 24 1.27 -13.68 -6.64
N HIS A 25 1.96 -12.61 -6.21
CA HIS A 25 3.00 -12.68 -5.18
C HIS A 25 2.41 -13.16 -3.84
N LEU A 26 1.28 -12.61 -3.44
CA LEU A 26 0.60 -13.02 -2.21
C LEU A 26 0.08 -14.46 -2.30
N ALA A 27 -0.43 -14.86 -3.45
CA ALA A 27 -0.90 -16.22 -3.68
C ALA A 27 0.23 -17.26 -3.52
N GLY A 28 1.47 -16.87 -3.79
CA GLY A 28 2.64 -17.73 -3.57
C GLY A 28 3.07 -17.86 -2.11
N ARG A 29 2.62 -16.96 -1.24
CA ARG A 29 3.02 -16.92 0.18
C ARG A 29 1.93 -17.31 1.15
N TYR A 30 0.67 -17.22 0.76
CA TYR A 30 -0.47 -17.46 1.65
C TYR A 30 -1.44 -18.46 1.04
N ALA A 31 -1.94 -19.39 1.86
CA ALA A 31 -3.04 -20.25 1.47
C ALA A 31 -4.29 -19.40 1.19
N PRO A 32 -5.22 -19.87 0.32
CA PRO A 32 -6.44 -19.09 0.00
C PRO A 32 -7.21 -18.61 1.22
N GLU A 33 -7.32 -19.43 2.27
CA GLU A 33 -7.99 -19.08 3.51
C GLU A 33 -7.25 -18.03 4.35
N HIS A 34 -6.00 -17.74 4.02
CA HIS A 34 -5.17 -16.73 4.69
C HIS A 34 -4.95 -15.47 3.83
N ARG A 35 -5.65 -15.37 2.70
CA ARG A 35 -5.60 -14.20 1.83
C ARG A 35 -6.83 -13.36 2.06
N PHE A 36 -6.73 -12.44 3.02
CA PHE A 36 -7.85 -11.66 3.50
C PHE A 36 -7.75 -10.20 3.07
N GLY A 37 -8.84 -9.54 3.22
CA GLY A 37 -9.02 -8.14 2.95
C GLY A 37 -9.96 -7.93 1.78
N PRO A 38 -10.78 -6.89 1.88
CA PRO A 38 -11.64 -6.52 0.78
C PRO A 38 -10.77 -6.12 -0.41
N HIS A 39 -11.20 -6.51 -1.58
CA HIS A 39 -10.56 -6.03 -2.80
C HIS A 39 -10.69 -4.51 -2.87
N LEU A 40 -9.60 -3.82 -3.14
CA LEU A 40 -9.64 -2.40 -3.42
C LEU A 40 -10.42 -2.20 -4.72
N LYS A 41 -11.41 -1.30 -4.69
CA LYS A 41 -12.25 -0.96 -5.84
C LYS A 41 -11.95 0.46 -6.28
N ALA A 42 -12.27 0.77 -7.54
CA ALA A 42 -12.10 2.12 -8.07
C ALA A 42 -12.77 3.19 -7.22
N GLU A 43 -13.93 2.91 -6.66
CA GLU A 43 -14.65 3.83 -5.78
C GLU A 43 -13.88 4.19 -4.50
N HIS A 44 -13.02 3.28 -4.01
CA HIS A 44 -12.22 3.51 -2.80
C HIS A 44 -11.08 4.50 -3.03
N VAL A 45 -10.70 4.72 -4.27
CA VAL A 45 -9.61 5.63 -4.63
C VAL A 45 -10.10 6.85 -5.40
N ALA A 46 -11.41 7.10 -5.39
CA ALA A 46 -12.00 8.30 -5.98
C ALA A 46 -11.51 9.57 -5.25
N PRO A 47 -11.50 10.73 -5.91
CA PRO A 47 -11.08 12.00 -5.30
C PRO A 47 -11.77 12.26 -3.96
N GLY A 48 -10.98 12.62 -2.94
CA GLY A 48 -11.48 12.86 -1.56
C GLY A 48 -11.63 11.61 -0.71
N ILE A 49 -11.68 10.42 -1.32
CA ILE A 49 -11.84 9.14 -0.62
C ILE A 49 -10.52 8.38 -0.58
N GLY A 50 -9.73 8.49 -1.63
CA GLY A 50 -8.44 7.84 -1.71
C GLY A 50 -7.65 8.27 -2.93
N THR A 51 -6.59 7.52 -3.21
CA THR A 51 -5.77 7.72 -4.40
C THR A 51 -5.07 6.42 -4.76
N PHE A 52 -4.70 6.29 -6.03
CA PHE A 52 -3.82 5.24 -6.51
C PHE A 52 -2.66 5.87 -7.25
N VAL A 53 -1.45 5.47 -6.93
CA VAL A 53 -0.24 6.03 -7.54
C VAL A 53 0.59 4.93 -8.19
N ILE A 54 1.31 5.32 -9.24
CA ILE A 54 2.27 4.46 -9.92
C ILE A 54 3.64 5.14 -9.88
N ALA A 55 4.65 4.34 -9.57
CA ALA A 55 6.04 4.73 -9.66
C ALA A 55 6.61 4.25 -11.00
N ARG A 56 7.27 5.15 -11.72
CA ARG A 56 7.92 4.84 -13.00
C ARG A 56 9.40 5.16 -12.94
N ALA A 57 10.20 4.27 -13.53
CA ALA A 57 11.61 4.49 -13.79
C ALA A 57 11.80 4.42 -15.30
N ASP A 58 12.39 5.46 -15.89
CA ASP A 58 12.59 5.58 -17.33
C ASP A 58 11.30 5.32 -18.13
N GLY A 59 10.18 5.84 -17.63
CA GLY A 59 8.87 5.72 -18.26
C GLY A 59 8.16 4.38 -18.06
N LYS A 60 8.81 3.41 -17.42
CA LYS A 60 8.22 2.09 -17.17
C LYS A 60 7.64 2.03 -15.75
N ALA A 61 6.39 1.55 -15.65
CA ALA A 61 5.73 1.35 -14.37
C ALA A 61 6.42 0.19 -13.61
N ILE A 62 6.96 0.48 -12.42
CA ILE A 62 7.72 -0.48 -11.63
C ILE A 62 7.14 -0.73 -10.24
N GLY A 63 6.18 0.05 -9.80
CA GLY A 63 5.57 -0.11 -8.50
C GLY A 63 4.32 0.72 -8.35
N CYS A 64 3.60 0.47 -7.28
CA CYS A 64 2.34 1.15 -6.98
C CYS A 64 2.07 1.22 -5.49
N GLY A 65 1.06 2.02 -5.14
CA GLY A 65 0.53 2.11 -3.80
C GLY A 65 -0.80 2.84 -3.84
N ALA A 66 -1.57 2.71 -2.78
CA ALA A 66 -2.88 3.33 -2.69
C ALA A 66 -3.17 3.83 -1.29
N LEU A 67 -4.08 4.79 -1.21
CA LEU A 67 -4.65 5.27 0.03
C LEU A 67 -6.16 5.09 -0.02
N ARG A 68 -6.75 4.69 1.11
CA ARG A 68 -8.19 4.61 1.28
C ARG A 68 -8.58 5.23 2.61
N ARG A 69 -9.49 6.23 2.56
CA ARG A 69 -10.01 6.85 3.77
C ARG A 69 -10.89 5.86 4.54
N ARG A 70 -10.63 5.70 5.83
CA ARG A 70 -11.44 4.87 6.74
C ARG A 70 -12.42 5.70 7.53
N ASP A 71 -12.00 6.87 7.99
CA ASP A 71 -12.83 7.85 8.68
C ASP A 71 -12.24 9.25 8.40
N PRO A 72 -12.82 10.35 8.89
CA PRO A 72 -12.34 11.69 8.55
C PRO A 72 -10.86 11.96 8.82
N THR A 73 -10.25 11.25 9.77
CA THR A 73 -8.86 11.50 10.17
C THR A 73 -7.93 10.30 9.96
N THR A 74 -8.47 9.14 9.56
CA THR A 74 -7.70 7.90 9.39
C THR A 74 -7.69 7.46 7.94
N ILE A 75 -6.49 7.27 7.39
CA ILE A 75 -6.30 6.82 6.01
C ILE A 75 -5.45 5.57 6.03
N GLU A 76 -5.86 4.56 5.26
CA GLU A 76 -5.17 3.29 5.14
C GLU A 76 -4.30 3.25 3.89
N ILE A 77 -3.06 2.75 4.05
CA ILE A 77 -2.18 2.43 2.93
C ILE A 77 -2.50 1.02 2.46
N LYS A 78 -2.69 0.86 1.15
CA LYS A 78 -3.01 -0.42 0.51
C LYS A 78 -2.19 -0.61 -0.76
N ARG A 79 -2.08 -1.85 -1.20
CA ARG A 79 -1.53 -2.23 -2.50
C ARG A 79 -0.11 -1.74 -2.77
N MET A 80 0.71 -1.65 -1.72
CA MET A 80 2.14 -1.36 -1.88
C MET A 80 2.84 -2.52 -2.59
N TYR A 81 3.47 -2.23 -3.71
CA TYR A 81 4.18 -3.24 -4.48
C TYR A 81 5.29 -2.60 -5.31
N VAL A 82 6.43 -3.28 -5.38
CA VAL A 82 7.52 -2.94 -6.29
C VAL A 82 7.94 -4.23 -6.99
N GLU A 83 8.10 -4.18 -8.31
CA GLU A 83 8.54 -5.34 -9.08
C GLU A 83 9.86 -5.88 -8.53
N PRO A 84 10.01 -7.22 -8.42
CA PRO A 84 11.20 -7.83 -7.82
C PRO A 84 12.53 -7.32 -8.39
N ALA A 85 12.60 -7.16 -9.72
CA ALA A 85 13.81 -6.69 -10.41
C ALA A 85 14.20 -5.26 -10.02
N MET A 86 13.26 -4.47 -9.49
CA MET A 86 13.46 -3.07 -9.14
C MET A 86 13.58 -2.81 -7.65
N ARG A 87 13.59 -3.87 -6.84
CA ARG A 87 13.75 -3.76 -5.38
C ARG A 87 15.19 -3.40 -5.03
N GLY A 88 15.38 -2.81 -3.85
CA GLY A 88 16.70 -2.38 -3.39
C GLY A 88 17.15 -1.03 -3.90
N HIS A 89 16.31 -0.31 -4.64
CA HIS A 89 16.60 1.03 -5.18
C HIS A 89 15.81 2.16 -4.51
N GLY A 90 15.13 1.87 -3.42
CA GLY A 90 14.39 2.88 -2.65
C GLY A 90 13.01 3.22 -3.19
N ALA A 91 12.50 2.49 -4.19
CA ALA A 91 11.19 2.78 -4.80
C ALA A 91 10.05 2.69 -3.79
N ALA A 92 10.01 1.65 -2.97
CA ALA A 92 8.96 1.46 -1.97
C ALA A 92 8.93 2.62 -0.97
N ARG A 93 10.11 3.08 -0.53
CA ARG A 93 10.23 4.21 0.38
C ARG A 93 9.71 5.49 -0.26
N GLN A 94 10.04 5.72 -1.52
CA GLN A 94 9.56 6.91 -2.22
C GLN A 94 8.04 6.88 -2.42
N ILE A 95 7.47 5.71 -2.70
CA ILE A 95 6.01 5.55 -2.78
C ILE A 95 5.39 5.87 -1.42
N LEU A 96 5.94 5.32 -0.35
CA LEU A 96 5.44 5.53 1.01
C LEU A 96 5.48 7.01 1.40
N ASP A 97 6.60 7.69 1.14
CA ASP A 97 6.75 9.12 1.43
C ASP A 97 5.75 9.96 0.62
N HIS A 98 5.53 9.61 -0.63
CA HIS A 98 4.56 10.30 -1.48
C HIS A 98 3.13 10.11 -0.94
N LEU A 99 2.77 8.90 -0.54
CA LEU A 99 1.44 8.61 0.02
C LEU A 99 1.24 9.33 1.36
N GLU A 100 2.26 9.39 2.19
CA GLU A 100 2.19 10.13 3.46
C GLU A 100 1.92 11.61 3.22
N GLY A 101 2.62 12.23 2.28
CA GLY A 101 2.38 13.62 1.90
C GLY A 101 0.98 13.84 1.37
N THR A 102 0.47 12.94 0.56
CA THR A 102 -0.90 13.00 0.05
C THR A 102 -1.92 12.85 1.17
N ALA A 103 -1.70 11.92 2.10
CA ALA A 103 -2.59 11.73 3.24
C ALA A 103 -2.68 13.00 4.10
N LEU A 104 -1.57 13.69 4.31
CA LEU A 104 -1.57 14.97 5.02
C LEU A 104 -2.45 16.00 4.33
N THR A 105 -2.36 16.13 3.01
CA THR A 105 -3.22 17.04 2.25
C THR A 105 -4.70 16.64 2.30
N MET A 106 -4.99 15.38 2.55
CA MET A 106 -6.35 14.86 2.71
C MET A 106 -6.89 15.04 4.14
N GLY A 107 -6.12 15.64 5.05
CA GLY A 107 -6.52 15.88 6.42
C GLY A 107 -6.31 14.71 7.37
N ALA A 108 -5.49 13.74 7.01
CA ALA A 108 -5.21 12.60 7.87
C ALA A 108 -4.46 13.03 9.13
N GLU A 109 -4.87 12.47 10.27
CA GLU A 109 -4.15 12.58 11.54
C GLU A 109 -3.34 11.32 11.81
N ARG A 110 -3.67 10.22 11.16
CA ARG A 110 -2.88 8.99 11.23
C ARG A 110 -3.03 8.16 9.96
N LEU A 111 -1.98 7.40 9.67
CA LEU A 111 -1.98 6.34 8.69
C LEU A 111 -2.08 5.01 9.39
N VAL A 112 -2.81 4.08 8.79
CA VAL A 112 -2.88 2.68 9.23
C VAL A 112 -2.61 1.78 8.05
N LEU A 113 -2.18 0.57 8.32
CA LEU A 113 -1.99 -0.45 7.30
C LEU A 113 -2.02 -1.84 7.90
N GLU A 114 -2.31 -2.80 7.04
CA GLU A 114 -2.17 -4.22 7.36
C GLU A 114 -1.21 -4.86 6.35
N THR A 115 -0.36 -5.74 6.82
CA THR A 115 0.45 -6.61 5.97
C THR A 115 0.43 -8.02 6.55
N GLY A 116 0.98 -8.99 5.81
CA GLY A 116 1.05 -10.36 6.27
C GLY A 116 2.36 -10.68 6.99
N ILE A 117 2.31 -11.64 7.92
CA ILE A 117 3.48 -12.06 8.70
C ILE A 117 4.62 -12.62 7.84
N TYR A 118 4.32 -13.06 6.59
CA TYR A 118 5.33 -13.60 5.67
C TYR A 118 5.89 -12.55 4.71
N GLN A 119 5.57 -11.27 4.90
CA GLN A 119 6.06 -10.18 4.07
C GLN A 119 7.15 -9.40 4.79
N ASP A 120 8.32 -10.04 4.93
CA ASP A 120 9.45 -9.49 5.70
C ASP A 120 9.92 -8.14 5.17
N GLU A 121 9.92 -7.95 3.86
CA GLU A 121 10.33 -6.70 3.23
C GLU A 121 9.39 -5.54 3.61
N ALA A 122 8.09 -5.79 3.59
CA ALA A 122 7.08 -4.80 3.97
C ALA A 122 7.18 -4.46 5.45
N ILE A 123 7.31 -5.47 6.31
CA ILE A 123 7.45 -5.27 7.76
C ILE A 123 8.68 -4.41 8.06
N ARG A 124 9.80 -4.67 7.42
CA ARG A 124 11.02 -3.86 7.60
C ARG A 124 10.82 -2.43 7.12
N LEU A 125 10.14 -2.25 5.99
CA LEU A 125 9.85 -0.93 5.45
C LEU A 125 9.05 -0.09 6.44
N TYR A 126 8.01 -0.66 7.04
CA TYR A 126 7.11 0.10 7.91
C TYR A 126 7.70 0.36 9.29
N ARG A 127 8.50 -0.54 9.83
CA ARG A 127 9.11 -0.33 11.17
C ARG A 127 10.07 0.85 11.21
N ALA A 128 10.76 1.16 10.10
CA ALA A 128 11.80 2.18 10.09
C ALA A 128 11.28 3.62 10.21
N PRO A 129 10.18 4.05 9.54
CA PRO A 129 9.80 5.47 9.47
C PRO A 129 8.79 5.95 10.51
N GLY A 130 8.75 5.37 11.68
CA GLY A 130 7.85 5.83 12.75
C GLY A 130 6.50 5.15 12.80
N PHE A 131 6.33 4.05 12.09
CA PHE A 131 5.17 3.19 12.27
C PHE A 131 5.31 2.34 13.52
N ASN A 132 4.23 2.20 14.27
CA ASN A 132 4.15 1.37 15.46
C ASN A 132 3.21 0.20 15.21
N THR A 133 3.55 -0.98 15.75
CA THR A 133 2.65 -2.13 15.69
C THR A 133 1.43 -1.87 16.56
N ILE A 134 0.25 -2.18 16.04
CA ILE A 134 -1.01 -2.05 16.77
C ILE A 134 -1.81 -3.34 16.63
N GLU A 135 -2.87 -3.49 17.45
CA GLU A 135 -3.85 -4.52 17.21
C GLU A 135 -4.54 -4.28 15.88
N CYS A 136 -4.84 -5.35 15.15
CA CYS A 136 -5.50 -5.22 13.87
C CYS A 136 -6.93 -4.69 14.03
N PHE A 137 -7.39 -4.01 12.99
CA PHE A 137 -8.60 -3.21 13.01
C PHE A 137 -9.60 -3.72 11.95
N GLU A 138 -10.86 -3.38 12.16
CA GLU A 138 -11.96 -3.69 11.22
C GLU A 138 -11.91 -5.13 10.69
N GLU A 139 -11.88 -5.33 9.37
CA GLU A 139 -11.88 -6.65 8.73
C GLU A 139 -10.62 -7.48 9.03
N TYR A 140 -9.56 -6.86 9.52
CA TYR A 140 -8.31 -7.55 9.87
C TYR A 140 -8.28 -8.06 11.31
N THR A 141 -9.29 -7.73 12.10
CA THR A 141 -9.36 -8.11 13.51
C THR A 141 -9.39 -9.62 13.68
N GLY A 142 -8.48 -10.14 14.50
CA GLY A 142 -8.45 -11.57 14.83
C GLY A 142 -7.89 -12.48 13.76
N ILE A 143 -7.32 -11.94 12.67
CA ILE A 143 -6.70 -12.75 11.62
C ILE A 143 -5.26 -13.07 12.03
N PRO A 144 -4.90 -14.37 12.25
CA PRO A 144 -3.59 -14.73 12.78
C PRO A 144 -2.40 -14.35 11.90
N THR A 145 -2.60 -14.24 10.57
CA THR A 145 -1.54 -13.90 9.63
C THR A 145 -1.43 -12.41 9.36
N SER A 146 -2.26 -11.58 9.98
CA SER A 146 -2.23 -10.13 9.79
C SER A 146 -1.33 -9.44 10.82
N VAL A 147 -0.54 -8.48 10.35
CA VAL A 147 0.26 -7.57 11.18
C VAL A 147 -0.17 -6.15 10.82
N CYS A 148 -0.56 -5.37 11.81
CA CYS A 148 -1.07 -4.03 11.59
C CYS A 148 -0.16 -2.97 12.21
N PHE A 149 -0.09 -1.82 11.55
CA PHE A 149 0.73 -0.70 11.97
C PHE A 149 -0.05 0.61 11.90
N GLU A 150 0.40 1.57 12.69
CA GLU A 150 -0.09 2.93 12.61
C GLU A 150 1.06 3.92 12.69
N LYS A 151 0.88 5.07 12.05
CA LYS A 151 1.79 6.20 12.17
C LYS A 151 0.97 7.46 12.40
N PRO A 152 1.11 8.11 13.58
CA PRO A 152 0.57 9.45 13.80
C PRO A 152 1.26 10.46 12.85
N LEU A 153 0.49 11.35 12.29
CA LEU A 153 0.99 12.36 11.36
C LEU A 153 1.04 13.74 12.01
#